data_6f8582f281d7f8719558d96cf2ff2718
#
_entry.id   6f8582f281d7f8719558d96cf2ff2718
#
_cell.length_a   1.000
_cell.length_b   1.000
_cell.length_c   1.000
_cell.angle_alpha   90.00
_cell.angle_beta   90.00
_cell.angle_gamma   90.00
#
_symmetry.space_group_name_H-M   'P 1'
#
loop_
_entity.id
_entity.type
_entity.pdbx_description
1 polymer ?
#
loop_
_entity_poly.entity_id
_entity_poly.type
_entity_poly.pdbx_seq_one_letter_code
_entity_poly.pdbx_strand_id
1 'polypeptide(L)'
;ERLLPQMFSNEGPSISNYDLNNDGIQDFYIGGAKGQTSNIFMSNSSGYEKISSPFEIHKDSEDVQSIFFDADNDGDQDLYVASGGKAFSKLSRTLNDRLYRNEKGIFKYDSSALSFSNFFSTGAAEVGDINNDGYLDIIIGERFDVDTYGIPGSISVLINRGDGTFETSYPPELKNIGMITDISITDINADNKKDIIVVGEWMQISVYINSENKWELVSDKIGLKDTNGIWQSIESDDFNNDGIPDFVVGNMGQNGFYKPNMKFYLNDFDKNGKLETIYTYKINGDDYPIHDRDELIKQLPELKKKLLYYKDYSVQTINDVFDKDLLLSSYTRYLDETKSLILLSKGSQSYEIIYMPDEIQYSSVHAISIEDVNLDGKKDLILGGNQFLVKPQFGAYDASKGWIMYGSENSNKLFDNFKPLNIYGQIRDFSIVKDLKSSDSLILIAGISDSKIITKNVK
;
A
#
# COMPACT_ATOMS: atom_id res chain seq x y z
N GLU A 1 -15.95 -5.83 -12.11
CA GLU A 1 -16.98 -5.76 -11.06
C GLU A 1 -17.72 -4.42 -11.12
N ARG A 2 -19.04 -4.47 -11.31
CA ARG A 2 -19.83 -3.25 -11.57
C ARG A 2 -20.11 -2.43 -10.31
N LEU A 3 -20.06 -3.08 -9.15
CA LEU A 3 -20.40 -2.44 -7.88
C LEU A 3 -19.20 -1.78 -7.19
N LEU A 4 -17.97 -2.02 -7.64
CA LEU A 4 -16.79 -1.35 -7.08
C LEU A 4 -16.79 0.15 -7.36
N PRO A 5 -16.40 1.00 -6.40
CA PRO A 5 -16.40 2.45 -6.57
C PRO A 5 -15.26 2.96 -7.46
N GLN A 6 -14.19 2.20 -7.57
CA GLN A 6 -12.96 2.58 -8.28
C GLN A 6 -12.35 1.39 -9.03
N MET A 7 -11.41 1.67 -9.93
CA MET A 7 -10.62 0.66 -10.62
C MET A 7 -9.35 0.35 -9.81
N PHE A 8 -8.92 -0.92 -9.85
CA PHE A 8 -7.73 -1.44 -9.16
C PHE A 8 -6.71 -2.00 -10.16
N SER A 9 -6.60 -1.39 -11.32
CA SER A 9 -5.69 -1.81 -12.38
C SER A 9 -4.48 -0.88 -12.57
N ASN A 10 -4.33 0.16 -11.75
CA ASN A 10 -3.30 1.18 -11.87
C ASN A 10 -2.70 1.45 -10.50
N GLU A 11 -1.98 0.45 -9.98
CA GLU A 11 -1.43 0.47 -8.62
C GLU A 11 -0.04 1.13 -8.56
N GLY A 12 0.79 0.94 -9.61
CA GLY A 12 2.12 1.52 -9.73
C GLY A 12 2.14 2.91 -10.37
N PRO A 13 3.33 3.45 -10.69
CA PRO A 13 4.62 2.77 -10.66
C PRO A 13 5.26 2.75 -9.26
N SER A 14 6.06 1.73 -8.97
CA SER A 14 6.99 1.72 -7.84
C SER A 14 8.32 2.38 -8.23
N ILE A 15 9.00 2.98 -7.24
CA ILE A 15 10.34 3.54 -7.39
C ILE A 15 11.18 3.06 -6.22
N SER A 16 12.32 2.45 -6.49
CA SER A 16 13.32 2.15 -5.46
C SER A 16 14.68 2.71 -5.84
N ASN A 17 15.48 3.08 -4.85
CA ASN A 17 16.79 3.65 -5.05
C ASN A 17 17.86 2.94 -4.21
N TYR A 18 19.07 2.89 -4.75
CA TYR A 18 20.26 2.44 -4.06
C TYR A 18 21.50 2.90 -4.87
N ASP A 19 22.65 3.07 -4.21
CA ASP A 19 23.93 3.33 -4.88
C ASP A 19 24.50 2.00 -5.40
N LEU A 20 24.08 1.59 -6.60
CA LEU A 20 24.40 0.27 -7.19
C LEU A 20 25.84 0.18 -7.73
N ASN A 21 26.47 1.32 -7.98
CA ASN A 21 27.82 1.40 -8.55
C ASN A 21 28.86 1.92 -7.55
N ASN A 22 28.46 2.22 -6.30
CA ASN A 22 29.29 2.73 -5.21
C ASN A 22 30.01 4.04 -5.54
N ASP A 23 29.36 4.94 -6.31
CA ASP A 23 29.88 6.27 -6.65
C ASP A 23 29.44 7.37 -5.64
N GLY A 24 28.64 7.01 -4.64
CA GLY A 24 28.09 7.90 -3.62
C GLY A 24 26.80 8.62 -4.04
N ILE A 25 26.27 8.26 -5.21
CA ILE A 25 25.02 8.79 -5.78
C ILE A 25 24.04 7.64 -5.95
N GLN A 26 22.79 7.87 -5.59
CA GLN A 26 21.77 6.84 -5.68
C GLN A 26 21.33 6.64 -7.13
N ASP A 27 21.31 5.39 -7.56
CA ASP A 27 20.66 4.90 -8.77
C ASP A 27 19.22 4.59 -8.47
N PHE A 28 18.36 4.43 -9.49
CA PHE A 28 16.96 4.13 -9.21
C PHE A 28 16.34 3.19 -10.24
N TYR A 29 15.45 2.34 -9.74
CA TYR A 29 14.56 1.52 -10.52
C TYR A 29 13.20 2.21 -10.64
N ILE A 30 12.57 2.06 -11.78
CA ILE A 30 11.20 2.51 -12.03
C ILE A 30 10.41 1.34 -12.59
N GLY A 31 9.39 0.94 -11.85
CA GLY A 31 8.48 -0.13 -12.21
C GLY A 31 7.65 0.19 -13.44
N GLY A 32 7.32 -0.85 -14.21
CA GLY A 32 6.48 -0.78 -15.39
C GLY A 32 5.02 -1.06 -15.07
N ALA A 33 4.11 -0.33 -15.73
CA ALA A 33 2.71 -0.74 -15.83
C ALA A 33 2.55 -1.86 -16.86
N LYS A 34 1.42 -2.53 -16.88
CA LYS A 34 1.11 -3.56 -17.87
C LYS A 34 1.37 -3.09 -19.31
N GLY A 35 2.24 -3.80 -20.01
CA GLY A 35 2.67 -3.46 -21.36
C GLY A 35 3.82 -2.46 -21.45
N GLN A 36 4.41 -2.07 -20.31
CA GLN A 36 5.56 -1.17 -20.25
C GLN A 36 6.76 -1.86 -19.60
N THR A 37 7.94 -1.63 -20.15
CA THR A 37 9.19 -2.19 -19.61
C THR A 37 9.70 -1.33 -18.46
N SER A 38 9.97 -1.95 -17.33
CA SER A 38 10.66 -1.35 -16.19
C SER A 38 12.09 -0.95 -16.54
N ASN A 39 12.67 -0.02 -15.79
CA ASN A 39 13.98 0.49 -16.10
C ASN A 39 14.81 0.78 -14.85
N ILE A 40 16.13 0.53 -14.94
CA ILE A 40 17.11 1.06 -13.99
C ILE A 40 17.84 2.22 -14.65
N PHE A 41 18.07 3.26 -13.89
CA PHE A 41 18.83 4.45 -14.25
C PHE A 41 20.04 4.56 -13.33
N MET A 42 21.24 4.37 -13.91
CA MET A 42 22.52 4.46 -13.21
C MET A 42 23.04 5.89 -13.28
N SER A 43 23.53 6.38 -12.17
CA SER A 43 24.22 7.66 -12.07
C SER A 43 25.59 7.60 -12.77
N ASN A 44 26.02 8.72 -13.31
CA ASN A 44 27.35 8.94 -13.82
C ASN A 44 27.72 10.43 -13.77
N SER A 45 28.94 10.79 -14.10
CA SER A 45 29.42 12.17 -14.04
C SER A 45 28.67 13.20 -14.90
N SER A 46 27.77 12.75 -15.79
CA SER A 46 26.98 13.61 -16.70
C SER A 46 25.49 13.57 -16.45
N GLY A 47 25.00 12.69 -15.57
CA GLY A 47 23.60 12.51 -15.27
C GLY A 47 23.24 11.06 -15.04
N TYR A 48 22.03 10.67 -15.40
CA TYR A 48 21.55 9.30 -15.30
C TYR A 48 21.49 8.64 -16.69
N GLU A 49 21.95 7.41 -16.76
CA GLU A 49 21.90 6.59 -17.97
C GLU A 49 21.02 5.37 -17.73
N LYS A 50 20.13 5.10 -18.69
CA LYS A 50 19.32 3.89 -18.68
C LYS A 50 20.22 2.70 -19.02
N ILE A 51 20.30 1.72 -18.13
CA ILE A 51 21.07 0.50 -18.38
C ILE A 51 20.24 -0.54 -19.13
N SER A 52 20.94 -1.38 -19.89
CA SER A 52 20.34 -2.56 -20.52
C SER A 52 19.91 -3.54 -19.43
N SER A 53 18.68 -4.02 -19.49
CA SER A 53 18.12 -4.81 -18.42
C SER A 53 17.25 -5.97 -18.93
N PRO A 54 17.06 -7.04 -18.14
CA PRO A 54 16.27 -8.20 -18.54
C PRO A 54 14.76 -7.98 -18.46
N PHE A 55 14.29 -6.77 -18.11
CA PHE A 55 12.88 -6.52 -17.72
C PHE A 55 11.86 -6.62 -18.87
N GLU A 56 12.31 -6.51 -20.14
CA GLU A 56 11.41 -6.62 -21.31
C GLU A 56 10.61 -7.93 -21.34
N ILE A 57 11.15 -9.02 -20.80
CA ILE A 57 10.46 -10.31 -20.76
C ILE A 57 9.26 -10.32 -19.79
N HIS A 58 9.20 -9.34 -18.89
CA HIS A 58 8.13 -9.21 -17.88
C HIS A 58 7.29 -7.94 -18.05
N LYS A 59 7.37 -7.26 -19.19
CA LYS A 59 6.63 -6.02 -19.45
C LYS A 59 5.10 -6.15 -19.35
N ASP A 60 4.56 -7.37 -19.38
CA ASP A 60 3.14 -7.62 -19.24
C ASP A 60 2.69 -7.69 -17.77
N SER A 61 3.62 -7.71 -16.81
CA SER A 61 3.33 -7.58 -15.38
C SER A 61 3.11 -6.10 -15.01
N GLU A 62 2.51 -5.86 -13.86
CA GLU A 62 2.38 -4.54 -13.25
C GLU A 62 3.21 -4.51 -11.97
N ASP A 63 4.21 -3.63 -11.91
CA ASP A 63 5.16 -3.54 -10.82
C ASP A 63 4.60 -2.60 -9.76
N VAL A 64 4.14 -3.16 -8.64
CA VAL A 64 3.46 -2.40 -7.58
C VAL A 64 4.39 -2.01 -6.45
N GLN A 65 5.46 -2.78 -6.24
CA GLN A 65 6.54 -2.46 -5.30
C GLN A 65 7.86 -3.04 -5.78
N SER A 66 8.96 -2.41 -5.39
CA SER A 66 10.32 -2.85 -5.72
C SER A 66 11.25 -2.57 -4.56
N ILE A 67 12.23 -3.46 -4.32
CA ILE A 67 13.14 -3.37 -3.19
C ILE A 67 14.53 -3.82 -3.63
N PHE A 68 15.55 -2.99 -3.38
CA PHE A 68 16.94 -3.40 -3.50
C PHE A 68 17.43 -3.97 -2.16
N PHE A 69 18.04 -5.16 -2.20
CA PHE A 69 18.68 -5.77 -1.04
C PHE A 69 19.68 -6.86 -1.50
N ASP A 70 20.66 -7.16 -0.67
CA ASP A 70 21.63 -8.24 -0.91
C ASP A 70 20.99 -9.58 -0.51
N ALA A 71 20.49 -10.31 -1.51
CA ALA A 71 19.73 -11.54 -1.26
C ALA A 71 20.59 -12.78 -1.10
N ASP A 72 21.85 -12.79 -1.57
CA ASP A 72 22.76 -13.93 -1.48
C ASP A 72 24.08 -13.65 -0.74
N ASN A 73 24.18 -12.46 -0.13
CA ASN A 73 25.33 -11.99 0.63
C ASN A 73 26.65 -11.93 -0.17
N ASP A 74 26.55 -11.59 -1.44
CA ASP A 74 27.72 -11.38 -2.29
C ASP A 74 28.23 -9.92 -2.25
N GLY A 75 27.47 -9.00 -1.63
CA GLY A 75 27.75 -7.58 -1.47
C GLY A 75 27.15 -6.70 -2.58
N ASP A 76 26.56 -7.27 -3.62
CA ASP A 76 25.84 -6.55 -4.65
C ASP A 76 24.32 -6.51 -4.29
N GLN A 77 23.64 -5.40 -4.56
CA GLN A 77 22.19 -5.32 -4.26
C GLN A 77 21.37 -5.93 -5.39
N ASP A 78 20.63 -6.97 -5.08
CA ASP A 78 19.63 -7.60 -5.94
C ASP A 78 18.35 -6.78 -6.00
N LEU A 79 17.44 -7.08 -6.92
CA LEU A 79 16.18 -6.39 -7.06
C LEU A 79 15.01 -7.38 -6.95
N TYR A 80 14.21 -7.24 -5.91
CA TYR A 80 12.90 -7.84 -5.80
C TYR A 80 11.83 -6.92 -6.39
N VAL A 81 10.88 -7.49 -7.17
CA VAL A 81 9.77 -6.75 -7.77
C VAL A 81 8.47 -7.50 -7.50
N ALA A 82 7.58 -6.87 -6.76
CA ALA A 82 6.23 -7.35 -6.51
C ALA A 82 5.30 -7.05 -7.69
N SER A 83 4.48 -8.03 -8.04
CA SER A 83 3.52 -7.95 -9.14
C SER A 83 2.10 -7.85 -8.61
N GLY A 84 1.35 -6.85 -9.08
CA GLY A 84 0.00 -6.60 -8.61
C GLY A 84 -1.00 -6.28 -9.72
N GLY A 85 -2.06 -5.56 -9.33
CA GLY A 85 -3.13 -5.14 -10.22
C GLY A 85 -4.22 -6.19 -10.45
N LYS A 86 -5.35 -5.74 -11.01
CA LYS A 86 -6.56 -6.57 -11.23
C LYS A 86 -6.80 -6.88 -12.72
N ALA A 87 -5.87 -6.54 -13.59
CA ALA A 87 -6.03 -6.70 -15.06
C ALA A 87 -5.65 -8.09 -15.58
N PHE A 88 -5.45 -9.07 -14.70
CA PHE A 88 -4.95 -10.41 -15.02
C PHE A 88 -5.93 -11.51 -14.64
N SER A 89 -5.78 -12.68 -15.24
CA SER A 89 -6.48 -13.89 -14.76
C SER A 89 -5.75 -14.49 -13.56
N LYS A 90 -6.48 -15.17 -12.68
CA LYS A 90 -5.96 -15.73 -11.42
C LYS A 90 -4.73 -16.65 -11.58
N LEU A 91 -4.61 -17.36 -12.70
CA LEU A 91 -3.48 -18.26 -12.97
C LEU A 91 -2.44 -17.63 -13.89
N SER A 92 -2.43 -16.32 -14.05
CA SER A 92 -1.45 -15.64 -14.90
C SER A 92 -0.09 -15.58 -14.23
N ARG A 93 0.96 -15.95 -14.96
CA ARG A 93 2.34 -15.79 -14.50
C ARG A 93 2.75 -14.32 -14.34
N THR A 94 1.98 -13.38 -14.88
CA THR A 94 2.20 -11.93 -14.71
C THR A 94 1.93 -11.46 -13.27
N LEU A 95 1.29 -12.28 -12.44
CA LEU A 95 1.10 -12.02 -11.01
C LEU A 95 2.26 -12.55 -10.14
N ASN A 96 3.18 -13.32 -10.71
CA ASN A 96 4.32 -13.82 -9.92
C ASN A 96 5.29 -12.69 -9.64
N ASP A 97 5.68 -12.58 -8.39
CA ASP A 97 6.77 -11.72 -7.98
C ASP A 97 8.10 -12.23 -8.53
N ARG A 98 9.08 -11.37 -8.63
CA ARG A 98 10.32 -11.63 -9.37
C ARG A 98 11.53 -11.18 -8.57
N LEU A 99 12.59 -11.99 -8.63
CA LEU A 99 13.91 -11.62 -8.14
C LEU A 99 14.89 -11.52 -9.33
N TYR A 100 15.63 -10.44 -9.37
CA TYR A 100 16.69 -10.22 -10.34
C TYR A 100 18.01 -10.12 -9.59
N ARG A 101 18.90 -11.08 -9.84
CA ARG A 101 20.27 -11.07 -9.31
C ARG A 101 21.09 -10.00 -9.98
N ASN A 102 21.84 -9.28 -9.18
CA ASN A 102 22.81 -8.30 -9.63
C ASN A 102 24.21 -8.90 -9.58
N GLU A 103 24.89 -8.98 -10.69
CA GLU A 103 26.30 -9.34 -10.76
C GLU A 103 27.07 -8.10 -11.27
N LYS A 104 27.51 -7.23 -10.37
CA LYS A 104 28.30 -6.02 -10.67
C LYS A 104 27.62 -5.08 -11.69
N GLY A 105 26.35 -4.77 -11.45
CA GLY A 105 25.53 -3.90 -12.29
C GLY A 105 24.83 -4.61 -13.45
N ILE A 106 24.99 -5.94 -13.57
CA ILE A 106 24.29 -6.75 -14.58
C ILE A 106 23.19 -7.55 -13.92
N PHE A 107 21.94 -7.12 -14.11
CA PHE A 107 20.77 -7.80 -13.56
C PHE A 107 20.35 -8.99 -14.41
N LYS A 108 20.03 -10.12 -13.77
CA LYS A 108 19.54 -11.35 -14.38
C LYS A 108 18.32 -11.88 -13.62
N TYR A 109 17.27 -12.22 -14.33
CA TYR A 109 16.10 -12.84 -13.73
C TYR A 109 16.45 -14.24 -13.18
N ASP A 110 16.19 -14.46 -11.89
CA ASP A 110 16.33 -15.76 -11.24
C ASP A 110 14.97 -16.43 -11.06
N SER A 111 14.63 -17.30 -12.00
CA SER A 111 13.34 -18.03 -11.97
C SER A 111 13.29 -19.13 -10.90
N SER A 112 14.39 -19.42 -10.22
CA SER A 112 14.50 -20.47 -9.20
C SER A 112 14.51 -19.94 -7.78
N ALA A 113 14.77 -18.64 -7.58
CA ALA A 113 14.88 -18.05 -6.26
C ALA A 113 13.58 -18.10 -5.46
N LEU A 114 12.45 -17.81 -6.13
CA LEU A 114 11.14 -17.77 -5.50
C LEU A 114 10.35 -19.03 -5.86
N SER A 115 10.17 -19.93 -4.90
CA SER A 115 9.56 -21.27 -5.11
C SER A 115 8.04 -21.29 -4.94
N PHE A 116 7.35 -20.16 -5.02
CA PHE A 116 5.91 -20.09 -4.87
C PHE A 116 5.23 -19.50 -6.11
N SER A 117 3.94 -19.84 -6.29
CA SER A 117 3.09 -19.22 -7.30
C SER A 117 2.07 -18.34 -6.61
N ASN A 118 2.09 -17.07 -6.91
CA ASN A 118 1.12 -16.11 -6.38
C ASN A 118 -0.17 -16.16 -7.21
N PHE A 119 -1.31 -16.36 -6.53
CA PHE A 119 -2.65 -16.36 -7.12
C PHE A 119 -3.45 -15.11 -6.72
N PHE A 120 -2.87 -14.23 -5.95
CA PHE A 120 -3.39 -12.95 -5.52
C PHE A 120 -2.59 -11.83 -6.16
N SER A 121 -3.16 -10.64 -6.19
CA SER A 121 -2.40 -9.42 -6.44
C SER A 121 -1.55 -9.14 -5.21
N THR A 122 -0.24 -9.04 -5.34
CA THR A 122 0.61 -8.55 -4.25
C THR A 122 0.28 -7.09 -3.99
N GLY A 123 0.10 -6.71 -2.74
CA GLY A 123 -0.17 -5.33 -2.32
C GLY A 123 1.05 -4.68 -1.69
N ALA A 124 1.85 -5.48 -0.98
CA ALA A 124 3.02 -5.02 -0.27
C ALA A 124 4.10 -6.09 -0.21
N ALA A 125 5.35 -5.65 -0.18
CA ALA A 125 6.50 -6.48 0.18
C ALA A 125 7.49 -5.65 0.99
N GLU A 126 8.16 -6.29 1.95
CA GLU A 126 9.17 -5.64 2.78
C GLU A 126 10.27 -6.64 3.11
N VAL A 127 11.51 -6.16 3.34
CA VAL A 127 12.66 -6.99 3.66
C VAL A 127 13.17 -6.74 5.06
N GLY A 128 13.57 -7.82 5.77
CA GLY A 128 14.13 -7.74 7.10
C GLY A 128 14.57 -9.10 7.59
N ASP A 129 15.52 -9.15 8.51
CA ASP A 129 15.95 -10.37 9.18
C ASP A 129 14.90 -10.74 10.25
N ILE A 130 13.93 -11.61 9.88
CA ILE A 130 12.76 -11.94 10.70
C ILE A 130 13.08 -12.97 11.77
N ASN A 131 14.03 -13.85 11.48
CA ASN A 131 14.41 -14.96 12.35
C ASN A 131 15.72 -14.71 13.11
N ASN A 132 16.36 -13.54 12.92
CA ASN A 132 17.65 -13.13 13.48
C ASN A 132 18.80 -14.10 13.13
N ASP A 133 18.82 -14.63 11.90
CA ASP A 133 19.92 -15.48 11.40
C ASP A 133 21.00 -14.71 10.63
N GLY A 134 20.79 -13.40 10.41
CA GLY A 134 21.71 -12.51 9.73
C GLY A 134 21.46 -12.40 8.22
N TYR A 135 20.46 -13.08 7.68
CA TYR A 135 20.07 -13.00 6.28
C TYR A 135 18.74 -12.23 6.14
N LEU A 136 18.60 -11.48 5.07
CA LEU A 136 17.37 -10.71 4.84
C LEU A 136 16.29 -11.60 4.24
N ASP A 137 15.17 -11.72 4.95
CA ASP A 137 13.94 -12.39 4.54
C ASP A 137 13.02 -11.42 3.79
N ILE A 138 12.00 -11.94 3.10
CA ILE A 138 10.97 -11.13 2.43
C ILE A 138 9.61 -11.43 3.05
N ILE A 139 8.89 -10.40 3.47
CA ILE A 139 7.47 -10.49 3.84
C ILE A 139 6.63 -9.99 2.68
N ILE A 140 5.61 -10.77 2.28
CA ILE A 140 4.73 -10.46 1.16
C ILE A 140 3.30 -10.41 1.68
N GLY A 141 2.61 -9.29 1.43
CA GLY A 141 1.20 -9.08 1.71
C GLY A 141 0.33 -9.21 0.47
N GLU A 142 -0.66 -10.10 0.51
CA GLU A 142 -1.66 -10.25 -0.55
C GLU A 142 -2.73 -9.16 -0.42
N ARG A 143 -3.03 -8.43 -1.50
CA ARG A 143 -4.04 -7.38 -1.48
C ARG A 143 -5.44 -7.93 -1.66
N PHE A 144 -5.71 -8.58 -2.77
CA PHE A 144 -7.01 -9.15 -3.07
C PHE A 144 -6.92 -10.28 -4.10
N ASP A 145 -7.93 -11.13 -4.12
CA ASP A 145 -8.16 -12.08 -5.22
C ASP A 145 -8.53 -11.31 -6.50
N VAL A 146 -7.83 -11.58 -7.60
CA VAL A 146 -8.02 -10.83 -8.86
C VAL A 146 -9.40 -10.98 -9.48
N ASP A 147 -10.10 -12.09 -9.19
CA ASP A 147 -11.46 -12.32 -9.67
C ASP A 147 -12.50 -11.65 -8.78
N THR A 148 -12.23 -11.56 -7.45
CA THR A 148 -13.19 -11.09 -6.46
C THR A 148 -12.54 -10.12 -5.47
N TYR A 149 -12.89 -8.85 -5.56
CA TYR A 149 -12.50 -7.85 -4.56
C TYR A 149 -13.22 -8.11 -3.24
N GLY A 150 -12.47 -8.07 -2.13
CA GLY A 150 -13.00 -8.24 -0.79
C GLY A 150 -12.66 -9.57 -0.13
N ILE A 151 -12.15 -10.54 -0.87
CA ILE A 151 -11.56 -11.73 -0.28
C ILE A 151 -10.28 -11.33 0.43
N PRO A 152 -10.17 -11.58 1.76
CA PRO A 152 -8.98 -11.21 2.51
C PRO A 152 -7.76 -11.99 2.05
N GLY A 153 -6.66 -11.28 1.86
CA GLY A 153 -5.34 -11.84 1.63
C GLY A 153 -4.62 -12.24 2.91
N SER A 154 -3.47 -12.86 2.75
CA SER A 154 -2.61 -13.37 3.81
C SER A 154 -1.22 -12.75 3.70
N ILE A 155 -0.40 -12.94 4.73
CA ILE A 155 1.03 -12.66 4.65
C ILE A 155 1.79 -13.98 4.50
N SER A 156 2.70 -14.00 3.54
CA SER A 156 3.70 -15.04 3.36
C SER A 156 5.06 -14.53 3.79
N VAL A 157 5.85 -15.35 4.45
CA VAL A 157 7.23 -15.06 4.86
C VAL A 157 8.16 -15.95 4.07
N LEU A 158 9.04 -15.35 3.28
CA LEU A 158 10.06 -16.05 2.50
C LEU A 158 11.36 -16.00 3.29
N ILE A 159 11.72 -17.09 3.96
CA ILE A 159 12.93 -17.21 4.75
C ILE A 159 14.12 -17.46 3.82
N ASN A 160 15.10 -16.58 3.89
CA ASN A 160 16.35 -16.68 3.13
C ASN A 160 17.24 -17.78 3.71
N ARG A 161 17.79 -18.63 2.85
CA ARG A 161 18.73 -19.72 3.26
C ARG A 161 20.20 -19.30 3.28
N GLY A 162 20.47 -18.01 3.02
CA GLY A 162 21.82 -17.46 2.96
C GLY A 162 22.57 -17.71 1.66
N ASP A 163 21.95 -18.37 0.70
CA ASP A 163 22.44 -18.61 -0.66
C ASP A 163 21.56 -17.93 -1.73
N GLY A 164 20.66 -17.05 -1.26
CA GLY A 164 19.71 -16.34 -2.09
C GLY A 164 18.53 -17.19 -2.56
N THR A 165 18.36 -18.42 -2.06
CA THR A 165 17.12 -19.19 -2.22
C THR A 165 16.23 -19.01 -1.02
N PHE A 166 14.92 -19.02 -1.25
CA PHE A 166 13.93 -18.75 -0.22
C PHE A 166 13.03 -19.94 0.06
N GLU A 167 12.74 -20.20 1.33
CA GLU A 167 11.72 -21.12 1.78
C GLU A 167 10.46 -20.35 2.18
N THR A 168 9.33 -20.66 1.56
CA THR A 168 8.07 -19.99 1.86
C THR A 168 7.43 -20.57 3.13
N SER A 169 7.13 -19.71 4.08
CA SER A 169 6.35 -19.99 5.29
C SER A 169 5.00 -19.28 5.23
N TYR A 170 3.96 -19.96 5.72
CA TYR A 170 2.59 -19.43 5.81
C TYR A 170 2.11 -19.46 7.27
N PRO A 171 2.48 -18.50 8.12
CA PRO A 171 2.08 -18.48 9.52
C PRO A 171 0.55 -18.46 9.66
N PRO A 172 -0.04 -19.35 10.47
CA PRO A 172 -1.49 -19.42 10.62
C PRO A 172 -2.13 -18.12 11.12
N GLU A 173 -1.41 -17.35 11.94
CA GLU A 173 -1.83 -16.09 12.53
C GLU A 173 -1.93 -14.96 11.49
N LEU A 174 -1.21 -15.10 10.38
CA LEU A 174 -1.13 -14.12 9.30
C LEU A 174 -2.02 -14.49 8.10
N LYS A 175 -2.90 -15.47 8.27
CA LYS A 175 -3.78 -15.97 7.21
C LYS A 175 -5.11 -15.20 7.19
N ASN A 176 -5.55 -14.79 6.00
CA ASN A 176 -6.82 -14.08 5.74
C ASN A 176 -7.02 -12.84 6.63
N ILE A 177 -5.97 -12.04 6.80
CA ILE A 177 -5.97 -10.90 7.72
C ILE A 177 -6.65 -9.66 7.13
N GLY A 178 -6.65 -9.49 5.81
CA GLY A 178 -7.27 -8.34 5.13
C GLY A 178 -6.76 -8.12 3.71
N MET A 179 -7.17 -7.01 3.10
CA MET A 179 -6.69 -6.59 1.79
C MET A 179 -5.49 -5.67 1.98
N ILE A 180 -4.29 -6.25 2.02
CA ILE A 180 -3.07 -5.59 2.44
C ILE A 180 -2.58 -4.63 1.34
N THR A 181 -2.29 -3.40 1.71
CA THR A 181 -1.75 -2.37 0.81
C THR A 181 -0.31 -2.01 1.12
N ASP A 182 0.08 -2.12 2.41
CA ASP A 182 1.45 -1.82 2.81
C ASP A 182 1.83 -2.49 4.15
N ILE A 183 3.13 -2.68 4.36
CA ILE A 183 3.73 -3.35 5.53
C ILE A 183 4.99 -2.59 5.93
N SER A 184 5.21 -2.44 7.24
CA SER A 184 6.50 -1.99 7.76
C SER A 184 7.05 -3.02 8.76
N ILE A 185 8.35 -3.33 8.66
CA ILE A 185 9.07 -4.27 9.50
C ILE A 185 9.98 -3.49 10.46
N THR A 186 9.73 -3.58 11.76
CA THR A 186 10.51 -2.86 12.76
C THR A 186 10.40 -3.54 14.14
N ASP A 187 11.25 -3.17 15.07
CA ASP A 187 11.15 -3.61 16.48
C ASP A 187 10.21 -2.66 17.23
N ILE A 188 8.95 -3.07 17.41
CA ILE A 188 7.88 -2.22 17.98
C ILE A 188 7.94 -2.23 19.53
N ASN A 189 8.44 -3.31 20.13
CA ASN A 189 8.41 -3.52 21.56
C ASN A 189 9.80 -3.41 22.23
N ALA A 190 10.84 -3.10 21.47
CA ALA A 190 12.24 -3.01 21.92
C ALA A 190 12.82 -4.34 22.46
N ASP A 191 12.42 -5.48 21.88
CA ASP A 191 12.94 -6.79 22.23
C ASP A 191 14.08 -7.28 21.30
N ASN A 192 14.50 -6.45 20.34
CA ASN A 192 15.48 -6.69 19.28
C ASN A 192 15.04 -7.77 18.27
N LYS A 193 13.76 -8.04 18.15
CA LYS A 193 13.19 -8.84 17.05
C LYS A 193 12.39 -7.96 16.12
N LYS A 194 12.26 -8.41 14.90
CA LYS A 194 11.46 -7.70 13.91
C LYS A 194 9.99 -8.09 14.04
N ASP A 195 9.16 -7.09 14.33
CA ASP A 195 7.72 -7.13 14.33
C ASP A 195 7.17 -6.59 13.00
N ILE A 196 5.88 -6.73 12.76
CA ILE A 196 5.23 -6.15 11.58
C ILE A 196 4.02 -5.29 11.97
N ILE A 197 3.89 -4.18 11.28
CA ILE A 197 2.67 -3.40 11.23
C ILE A 197 2.12 -3.46 9.80
N VAL A 198 0.84 -3.75 9.69
CA VAL A 198 0.16 -4.02 8.42
C VAL A 198 -1.03 -3.10 8.28
N VAL A 199 -1.13 -2.48 7.12
CA VAL A 199 -2.26 -1.62 6.75
C VAL A 199 -2.91 -2.11 5.46
N GLY A 200 -4.19 -1.76 5.26
CA GLY A 200 -4.90 -2.20 4.06
C GLY A 200 -6.34 -1.71 4.01
N GLU A 201 -7.06 -2.17 2.99
CA GLU A 201 -8.43 -1.75 2.76
C GLU A 201 -9.43 -2.54 3.61
N TRP A 202 -10.37 -1.83 4.23
CA TRP A 202 -11.42 -2.40 5.09
C TRP A 202 -10.86 -3.18 6.27
N MET A 203 -9.71 -2.80 6.78
CA MET A 203 -9.08 -3.44 7.92
C MET A 203 -8.52 -2.44 8.92
N GLN A 204 -8.38 -2.91 10.15
CA GLN A 204 -7.73 -2.21 11.24
C GLN A 204 -6.22 -2.11 10.95
N ILE A 205 -5.57 -1.05 11.43
CA ILE A 205 -4.11 -1.03 11.52
C ILE A 205 -3.68 -2.19 12.42
N SER A 206 -3.01 -3.17 11.86
CA SER A 206 -2.74 -4.45 12.51
C SER A 206 -1.28 -4.59 12.87
N VAL A 207 -0.98 -4.69 14.17
CA VAL A 207 0.37 -4.87 14.70
C VAL A 207 0.52 -6.29 15.22
N TYR A 208 1.51 -6.99 14.69
CA TYR A 208 1.86 -8.35 15.08
C TYR A 208 3.26 -8.38 15.68
N ILE A 209 3.35 -8.80 16.93
CA ILE A 209 4.62 -9.01 17.63
C ILE A 209 5.15 -10.41 17.29
N ASN A 210 6.41 -10.47 16.90
CA ASN A 210 7.12 -11.71 16.59
C ASN A 210 7.72 -12.31 17.85
N SER A 211 7.28 -13.50 18.21
CA SER A 211 7.85 -14.27 19.32
C SER A 211 8.20 -15.67 18.83
N GLU A 212 9.50 -15.91 18.56
CA GLU A 212 9.99 -17.20 18.09
C GLU A 212 9.24 -17.75 16.86
N ASN A 213 9.02 -16.88 15.85
CA ASN A 213 8.27 -17.16 14.62
C ASN A 213 6.76 -17.44 14.83
N LYS A 214 6.22 -17.01 15.96
CA LYS A 214 4.78 -16.90 16.22
C LYS A 214 4.39 -15.43 16.25
N TRP A 215 3.26 -15.12 15.66
CA TRP A 215 2.77 -13.75 15.50
C TRP A 215 1.60 -13.50 16.43
N GLU A 216 1.73 -12.53 17.34
CA GLU A 216 0.65 -12.12 18.23
C GLU A 216 0.06 -10.78 17.78
N LEU A 217 -1.24 -10.75 17.43
CA LEU A 217 -1.96 -9.52 17.15
C LEU A 217 -2.19 -8.72 18.43
N VAL A 218 -1.63 -7.51 18.49
CA VAL A 218 -1.67 -6.67 19.71
C VAL A 218 -2.37 -5.32 19.51
N SER A 219 -2.87 -5.00 18.32
CA SER A 219 -3.43 -3.68 17.95
C SER A 219 -4.39 -3.11 19.00
N ASP A 220 -5.35 -3.90 19.47
CA ASP A 220 -6.32 -3.44 20.48
C ASP A 220 -5.67 -3.11 21.83
N LYS A 221 -4.57 -3.80 22.17
CA LYS A 221 -3.87 -3.61 23.44
C LYS A 221 -3.06 -2.32 23.48
N ILE A 222 -2.63 -1.85 22.28
CA ILE A 222 -1.75 -0.69 22.13
C ILE A 222 -2.49 0.58 21.63
N GLY A 223 -3.83 0.59 21.69
CA GLY A 223 -4.64 1.76 21.39
C GLY A 223 -5.12 1.91 19.94
N LEU A 224 -4.96 0.88 19.11
CA LEU A 224 -5.35 0.91 17.68
C LEU A 224 -6.70 0.25 17.40
N LYS A 225 -7.51 0.02 18.44
CA LYS A 225 -8.88 -0.48 18.28
C LYS A 225 -9.74 0.50 17.47
N ASP A 226 -10.67 -0.04 16.67
CA ASP A 226 -11.62 0.72 15.87
C ASP A 226 -10.93 1.65 14.82
N THR A 227 -9.77 1.23 14.30
CA THR A 227 -9.03 1.92 13.22
C THR A 227 -9.27 1.30 11.85
N ASN A 228 -10.44 0.68 11.61
CA ASN A 228 -10.72 0.12 10.28
C ASN A 228 -10.79 1.22 9.24
N GLY A 229 -9.87 1.21 8.28
CA GLY A 229 -9.68 2.23 7.26
C GLY A 229 -9.64 1.66 5.85
N ILE A 230 -9.43 2.57 4.90
CA ILE A 230 -9.03 2.26 3.52
C ILE A 230 -7.58 2.75 3.40
N TRP A 231 -6.73 2.14 4.20
CA TRP A 231 -5.32 2.50 4.29
C TRP A 231 -4.60 2.23 2.98
N GLN A 232 -3.62 3.05 2.62
CA GLN A 232 -2.93 2.96 1.34
C GLN A 232 -1.42 2.78 1.48
N SER A 233 -0.82 3.39 2.50
CA SER A 233 0.63 3.39 2.71
C SER A 233 0.97 3.55 4.17
N ILE A 234 2.17 3.09 4.56
CA ILE A 234 2.73 3.25 5.90
C ILE A 234 4.25 3.42 5.81
N GLU A 235 4.78 4.36 6.58
CA GLU A 235 6.21 4.58 6.76
C GLU A 235 6.54 4.78 8.23
N SER A 236 7.75 4.41 8.65
CA SER A 236 8.18 4.48 10.04
C SER A 236 9.45 5.31 10.24
N ASP A 237 9.48 6.09 11.33
CA ASP A 237 10.68 6.76 11.86
C ASP A 237 10.45 7.05 13.35
N ASP A 238 11.48 7.41 14.08
CA ASP A 238 11.38 7.82 15.49
C ASP A 238 11.35 9.37 15.56
N PHE A 239 10.15 9.97 15.45
CA PHE A 239 9.99 11.43 15.45
C PHE A 239 10.17 12.06 16.83
N ASN A 240 9.95 11.30 17.89
CA ASN A 240 10.04 11.80 19.26
C ASN A 240 11.37 11.45 19.95
N ASN A 241 12.24 10.66 19.29
CA ASN A 241 13.54 10.18 19.75
C ASN A 241 13.45 9.39 21.07
N ASP A 242 12.41 8.55 21.20
CA ASP A 242 12.26 7.67 22.37
C ASP A 242 12.79 6.25 22.15
N GLY A 243 13.28 5.94 20.95
CA GLY A 243 13.82 4.65 20.53
C GLY A 243 12.78 3.65 20.10
N ILE A 244 11.50 4.02 20.06
CA ILE A 244 10.39 3.21 19.54
C ILE A 244 9.89 3.82 18.24
N PRO A 245 9.63 3.05 17.19
CA PRO A 245 9.18 3.59 15.93
C PRO A 245 7.79 4.24 16.04
N ASP A 246 7.67 5.41 15.45
CA ASP A 246 6.42 6.09 15.12
C ASP A 246 6.03 5.76 13.69
N PHE A 247 4.75 5.93 13.32
CA PHE A 247 4.29 5.59 11.97
C PHE A 247 3.47 6.71 11.35
N VAL A 248 3.68 6.91 10.07
CA VAL A 248 2.85 7.78 9.21
C VAL A 248 1.98 6.89 8.35
N VAL A 249 0.65 7.06 8.41
CA VAL A 249 -0.29 6.17 7.74
C VAL A 249 -1.20 6.97 6.80
N GLY A 250 -1.12 6.64 5.51
CA GLY A 250 -1.93 7.22 4.45
C GLY A 250 -3.30 6.55 4.31
N ASN A 251 -4.36 7.35 4.08
CA ASN A 251 -5.73 6.87 3.89
C ASN A 251 -6.37 7.55 2.67
N MET A 252 -7.60 7.16 2.33
CA MET A 252 -8.35 7.71 1.19
C MET A 252 -8.83 9.15 1.38
N GLY A 253 -8.73 9.70 2.59
CA GLY A 253 -9.16 11.06 2.88
C GLY A 253 -10.68 11.21 3.02
N GLN A 254 -11.13 12.46 3.20
CA GLN A 254 -12.51 12.76 3.57
C GLN A 254 -13.41 13.19 2.40
N ASN A 255 -12.83 13.53 1.24
CA ASN A 255 -13.56 14.12 0.13
C ASN A 255 -13.88 13.10 -0.99
N GLY A 256 -14.01 11.82 -0.65
CA GLY A 256 -14.27 10.73 -1.59
C GLY A 256 -15.55 9.97 -1.29
N PHE A 257 -15.69 8.81 -1.94
CA PHE A 257 -16.77 7.85 -1.75
C PHE A 257 -16.85 7.30 -0.33
N TYR A 258 -15.70 6.99 0.24
CA TYR A 258 -15.60 6.35 1.54
C TYR A 258 -15.94 7.33 2.68
N LYS A 259 -16.80 6.87 3.60
CA LYS A 259 -17.21 7.66 4.78
C LYS A 259 -17.23 6.77 6.02
N PRO A 260 -16.91 7.30 7.20
CA PRO A 260 -17.08 6.57 8.46
C PRO A 260 -18.50 6.01 8.61
N ASN A 261 -18.63 4.87 9.28
CA ASN A 261 -19.85 4.08 9.45
C ASN A 261 -20.39 3.38 8.18
N MET A 262 -19.59 3.32 7.11
CA MET A 262 -19.89 2.43 5.99
C MET A 262 -19.67 0.97 6.39
N LYS A 263 -20.39 0.09 5.70
CA LYS A 263 -20.18 -1.36 5.76
C LYS A 263 -19.96 -1.92 4.38
N PHE A 264 -19.19 -2.97 4.35
CA PHE A 264 -18.91 -3.80 3.21
C PHE A 264 -19.43 -5.20 3.48
N TYR A 265 -20.21 -5.74 2.56
CA TYR A 265 -20.72 -7.12 2.60
C TYR A 265 -20.22 -7.88 1.37
N LEU A 266 -19.66 -9.07 1.59
CA LEU A 266 -19.24 -9.98 0.53
C LEU A 266 -19.99 -11.29 0.70
N ASN A 267 -20.76 -11.68 -0.32
CA ASN A 267 -21.49 -12.95 -0.37
C ASN A 267 -21.89 -13.27 -1.82
N ASP A 268 -22.34 -14.49 -2.06
CA ASP A 268 -23.02 -14.89 -3.29
C ASP A 268 -24.51 -14.51 -3.16
N PHE A 269 -24.82 -13.25 -3.51
CA PHE A 269 -26.15 -12.66 -3.28
C PHE A 269 -27.25 -13.21 -4.21
N ASP A 270 -26.90 -13.75 -5.36
CA ASP A 270 -27.85 -14.34 -6.32
C ASP A 270 -27.70 -15.88 -6.46
N LYS A 271 -26.83 -16.48 -5.64
CA LYS A 271 -26.58 -17.94 -5.58
C LYS A 271 -26.08 -18.52 -6.91
N ASN A 272 -25.29 -17.75 -7.64
CA ASN A 272 -24.70 -18.17 -8.91
C ASN A 272 -23.30 -18.76 -8.79
N GLY A 273 -22.74 -18.83 -7.57
CA GLY A 273 -21.40 -19.32 -7.25
C GLY A 273 -20.31 -18.26 -7.35
N LYS A 274 -20.65 -16.97 -7.57
CA LYS A 274 -19.75 -15.84 -7.57
C LYS A 274 -20.10 -14.92 -6.41
N LEU A 275 -19.07 -14.30 -5.83
CA LEU A 275 -19.28 -13.38 -4.73
C LEU A 275 -19.45 -11.94 -5.27
N GLU A 276 -20.37 -11.22 -4.71
CA GLU A 276 -20.59 -9.80 -4.96
C GLU A 276 -20.27 -8.98 -3.72
N THR A 277 -19.88 -7.73 -3.98
CA THR A 277 -19.56 -6.73 -2.96
C THR A 277 -20.70 -5.72 -2.87
N ILE A 278 -21.33 -5.61 -1.71
CA ILE A 278 -22.39 -4.60 -1.45
C ILE A 278 -21.89 -3.63 -0.39
N TYR A 279 -21.98 -2.34 -0.68
CA TYR A 279 -21.65 -1.27 0.25
C TYR A 279 -22.90 -0.62 0.80
N THR A 280 -22.85 -0.25 2.08
CA THR A 280 -23.91 0.51 2.74
C THR A 280 -23.32 1.66 3.53
N TYR A 281 -24.13 2.67 3.75
CA TYR A 281 -23.87 3.67 4.78
C TYR A 281 -25.05 3.78 5.75
N LYS A 282 -24.79 4.27 6.94
CA LYS A 282 -25.75 4.35 8.02
C LYS A 282 -26.47 5.69 8.01
N ILE A 283 -27.81 5.67 7.99
CA ILE A 283 -28.66 6.85 8.12
C ILE A 283 -29.68 6.58 9.23
N ASN A 284 -29.71 7.43 10.25
CA ASN A 284 -30.66 7.33 11.38
C ASN A 284 -30.70 5.96 12.06
N GLY A 285 -29.59 5.22 12.03
CA GLY A 285 -29.49 3.90 12.66
C GLY A 285 -29.63 2.71 11.72
N ASP A 286 -30.16 2.90 10.52
CA ASP A 286 -30.36 1.87 9.51
C ASP A 286 -29.29 1.92 8.42
N ASP A 287 -28.96 0.76 7.84
CA ASP A 287 -28.00 0.62 6.75
C ASP A 287 -28.72 0.67 5.39
N TYR A 288 -28.29 1.57 4.51
CA TYR A 288 -28.84 1.74 3.17
C TYR A 288 -27.82 1.38 2.11
N PRO A 289 -28.18 0.64 1.03
CA PRO A 289 -27.29 0.38 -0.09
C PRO A 289 -26.86 1.70 -0.75
N ILE A 290 -25.57 1.81 -1.09
CA ILE A 290 -25.00 2.99 -1.77
C ILE A 290 -25.23 2.93 -3.28
N HIS A 291 -25.35 1.73 -3.81
CA HIS A 291 -25.45 1.49 -5.25
C HIS A 291 -26.74 2.04 -5.84
N ASP A 292 -26.63 2.60 -7.03
CA ASP A 292 -27.81 2.94 -7.80
C ASP A 292 -28.63 1.69 -8.12
N ARG A 293 -29.97 1.84 -8.13
CA ARG A 293 -30.89 0.74 -8.44
C ARG A 293 -30.51 -0.01 -9.73
N ASP A 294 -30.17 0.72 -10.78
CA ASP A 294 -29.85 0.12 -12.08
C ASP A 294 -28.51 -0.62 -12.08
N GLU A 295 -27.52 -0.15 -11.34
CA GLU A 295 -26.26 -0.88 -11.14
C GLU A 295 -26.49 -2.18 -10.40
N LEU A 296 -27.28 -2.12 -9.32
CA LEU A 296 -27.60 -3.28 -8.50
C LEU A 296 -28.36 -4.35 -9.31
N ILE A 297 -29.38 -3.94 -10.09
CA ILE A 297 -30.13 -4.85 -10.97
C ILE A 297 -29.27 -5.40 -12.10
N LYS A 298 -28.33 -4.64 -12.63
CA LYS A 298 -27.42 -5.14 -13.68
C LYS A 298 -26.45 -6.20 -13.15
N GLN A 299 -26.07 -6.09 -11.88
CA GLN A 299 -25.21 -7.08 -11.22
C GLN A 299 -26.05 -8.28 -10.74
N LEU A 300 -27.21 -8.04 -10.14
CA LEU A 300 -28.12 -8.99 -9.53
C LEU A 300 -29.50 -8.94 -10.21
N PRO A 301 -29.69 -9.56 -11.40
CA PRO A 301 -30.89 -9.40 -12.22
C PRO A 301 -32.18 -9.85 -11.53
N GLU A 302 -32.12 -10.73 -10.57
CA GLU A 302 -33.28 -11.22 -9.82
C GLU A 302 -33.96 -10.12 -9.00
N LEU A 303 -33.20 -9.11 -8.57
CA LEU A 303 -33.72 -7.96 -7.84
C LEU A 303 -34.66 -7.09 -8.69
N LYS A 304 -34.66 -7.23 -10.01
CA LYS A 304 -35.54 -6.48 -10.90
C LYS A 304 -37.04 -6.64 -10.56
N LYS A 305 -37.42 -7.82 -10.09
CA LYS A 305 -38.81 -8.11 -9.68
C LYS A 305 -39.18 -7.42 -8.37
N LYS A 306 -38.21 -7.23 -7.49
CA LYS A 306 -38.37 -6.63 -6.16
C LYS A 306 -38.25 -5.10 -6.22
N LEU A 307 -37.34 -4.60 -7.02
CA LEU A 307 -37.00 -3.18 -7.15
C LEU A 307 -37.62 -2.60 -8.42
N LEU A 308 -38.96 -2.49 -8.47
CA LEU A 308 -39.67 -2.04 -9.69
C LEU A 308 -39.48 -0.56 -9.98
N TYR A 309 -39.55 0.29 -8.96
CA TYR A 309 -39.53 1.75 -9.11
C TYR A 309 -38.44 2.39 -8.28
N TYR A 310 -37.80 3.44 -8.79
CA TYR A 310 -36.78 4.21 -8.09
C TYR A 310 -37.27 4.77 -6.75
N LYS A 311 -38.51 5.31 -6.74
CA LYS A 311 -39.10 5.88 -5.52
C LYS A 311 -39.20 4.87 -4.37
N ASP A 312 -39.44 3.59 -4.70
CA ASP A 312 -39.56 2.55 -3.71
C ASP A 312 -38.17 2.13 -3.20
N TYR A 313 -37.20 2.02 -4.13
CA TYR A 313 -35.81 1.69 -3.78
C TYR A 313 -35.14 2.76 -2.92
N SER A 314 -35.42 4.03 -3.15
CA SER A 314 -34.78 5.15 -2.46
C SER A 314 -35.00 5.19 -0.93
N VAL A 315 -35.97 4.44 -0.42
CA VAL A 315 -36.29 4.34 1.01
C VAL A 315 -36.00 2.96 1.59
N GLN A 316 -35.50 2.01 0.79
CA GLN A 316 -35.24 0.65 1.25
C GLN A 316 -33.91 0.54 1.97
N THR A 317 -33.94 -0.06 3.14
CA THR A 317 -32.74 -0.48 3.87
C THR A 317 -32.12 -1.73 3.23
N ILE A 318 -30.92 -2.07 3.63
CA ILE A 318 -30.26 -3.31 3.16
C ILE A 318 -31.11 -4.56 3.51
N ASN A 319 -31.80 -4.55 4.66
CA ASN A 319 -32.67 -5.63 5.10
C ASN A 319 -33.97 -5.76 4.28
N ASP A 320 -34.39 -4.65 3.61
CA ASP A 320 -35.51 -4.68 2.68
C ASP A 320 -35.08 -5.25 1.31
N VAL A 321 -33.83 -5.06 0.93
CA VAL A 321 -33.30 -5.51 -0.36
C VAL A 321 -32.86 -6.97 -0.31
N PHE A 322 -32.18 -7.41 0.72
CA PHE A 322 -31.63 -8.78 0.86
C PHE A 322 -32.20 -9.52 2.08
N ASP A 323 -32.21 -10.84 1.98
CA ASP A 323 -32.65 -11.68 3.09
C ASP A 323 -31.69 -11.58 4.29
N LYS A 324 -32.25 -11.56 5.48
CA LYS A 324 -31.52 -11.40 6.74
C LYS A 324 -30.46 -12.50 6.95
N ASP A 325 -30.80 -13.73 6.62
CA ASP A 325 -29.86 -14.86 6.78
C ASP A 325 -28.67 -14.74 5.84
N LEU A 326 -28.89 -14.21 4.62
CA LEU A 326 -27.86 -13.95 3.65
C LEU A 326 -26.91 -12.84 4.15
N LEU A 327 -27.43 -11.77 4.72
CA LEU A 327 -26.64 -10.71 5.31
C LEU A 327 -25.84 -11.19 6.54
N LEU A 328 -26.43 -12.02 7.39
CA LEU A 328 -25.76 -12.58 8.58
C LEU A 328 -24.63 -13.56 8.20
N SER A 329 -24.77 -14.27 7.09
CA SER A 329 -23.72 -15.17 6.57
C SER A 329 -22.65 -14.47 5.75
N SER A 330 -22.82 -13.18 5.45
CA SER A 330 -21.86 -12.40 4.65
C SER A 330 -20.58 -12.14 5.44
N TYR A 331 -19.43 -12.19 4.74
CA TYR A 331 -18.22 -11.59 5.27
C TYR A 331 -18.40 -10.07 5.33
N THR A 332 -18.42 -9.52 6.54
CA THR A 332 -18.75 -8.10 6.77
C THR A 332 -17.55 -7.36 7.34
N ARG A 333 -17.29 -6.17 6.82
CA ARG A 333 -16.29 -5.23 7.33
C ARG A 333 -16.91 -3.86 7.56
N TYR A 334 -16.27 -3.10 8.42
CA TYR A 334 -16.68 -1.77 8.85
C TYR A 334 -15.63 -0.76 8.46
N LEU A 335 -16.04 0.47 8.27
CA LEU A 335 -15.16 1.60 8.03
C LEU A 335 -15.33 2.61 9.17
N ASP A 336 -14.29 2.79 9.96
CA ASP A 336 -14.29 3.69 11.10
C ASP A 336 -13.55 4.99 10.78
N GLU A 337 -12.45 4.89 9.99
CA GLU A 337 -11.54 6.00 9.74
C GLU A 337 -11.22 6.16 8.24
N THR A 338 -11.22 7.41 7.77
CA THR A 338 -10.82 7.78 6.40
C THR A 338 -9.68 8.80 6.36
N LYS A 339 -9.30 9.35 7.52
CA LYS A 339 -8.22 10.33 7.65
C LYS A 339 -6.85 9.65 7.64
N SER A 340 -5.89 10.29 7.01
CA SER A 340 -4.47 9.99 7.19
C SER A 340 -4.00 10.49 8.55
N LEU A 341 -3.09 9.77 9.18
CA LEU A 341 -2.70 10.00 10.57
C LEU A 341 -1.24 9.64 10.85
N ILE A 342 -0.77 10.04 12.02
CA ILE A 342 0.50 9.66 12.61
C ILE A 342 0.20 8.88 13.89
N LEU A 343 0.85 7.74 14.05
CA LEU A 343 0.88 6.97 15.28
C LEU A 343 2.14 7.35 16.04
N LEU A 344 2.00 8.12 17.10
CA LEU A 344 3.12 8.53 17.94
C LEU A 344 3.27 7.56 19.11
N SER A 345 4.44 6.95 19.25
CA SER A 345 4.73 6.04 20.35
C SER A 345 4.62 6.73 21.71
N LYS A 346 4.11 6.01 22.69
CA LYS A 346 4.13 6.37 24.13
C LYS A 346 4.88 5.29 24.89
N GLY A 347 6.09 5.06 24.45
CA GLY A 347 6.86 3.87 24.80
C GLY A 347 6.31 2.61 24.14
N SER A 348 6.85 1.44 24.44
CA SER A 348 6.50 0.16 23.79
C SER A 348 5.08 -0.37 24.06
N GLN A 349 4.21 0.38 24.75
CA GLN A 349 2.92 -0.11 25.22
C GLN A 349 1.68 0.51 24.56
N SER A 350 1.81 1.64 23.89
CA SER A 350 0.67 2.31 23.28
C SER A 350 1.09 3.36 22.25
N TYR A 351 0.14 3.70 21.35
CA TYR A 351 0.27 4.77 20.38
C TYR A 351 -0.79 5.84 20.59
N GLU A 352 -0.39 7.10 20.44
CA GLU A 352 -1.29 8.23 20.32
C GLU A 352 -1.59 8.49 18.85
N ILE A 353 -2.87 8.63 18.50
CA ILE A 353 -3.29 8.95 17.14
C ILE A 353 -3.30 10.46 16.97
N ILE A 354 -2.50 10.97 16.01
CA ILE A 354 -2.44 12.37 15.63
C ILE A 354 -2.92 12.51 14.19
N TYR A 355 -4.01 13.25 13.99
CA TYR A 355 -4.53 13.49 12.64
C TYR A 355 -3.72 14.55 11.89
N MET A 356 -3.46 14.30 10.62
CA MET A 356 -2.84 15.28 9.74
C MET A 356 -3.77 16.48 9.49
N PRO A 357 -3.24 17.63 9.04
CA PRO A 357 -4.02 18.83 8.68
C PRO A 357 -5.17 18.52 7.69
N ASP A 358 -6.26 19.30 7.77
CA ASP A 358 -7.46 19.07 6.96
C ASP A 358 -7.19 19.14 5.46
N GLU A 359 -6.24 19.97 5.01
CA GLU A 359 -5.88 20.08 3.60
C GLU A 359 -5.31 18.79 3.02
N ILE A 360 -4.60 18.01 3.84
CA ILE A 360 -4.08 16.70 3.46
C ILE A 360 -5.22 15.69 3.36
N GLN A 361 -6.27 15.86 4.18
CA GLN A 361 -7.44 14.97 4.21
C GLN A 361 -8.39 15.16 3.00
N TYR A 362 -8.17 16.15 2.13
CA TYR A 362 -9.04 16.39 0.98
C TYR A 362 -8.83 15.39 -0.17
N SER A 363 -7.77 14.59 -0.14
CA SER A 363 -7.54 13.53 -1.11
C SER A 363 -6.81 12.35 -0.45
N SER A 364 -6.63 11.27 -1.20
CA SER A 364 -5.90 10.10 -0.73
C SER A 364 -4.40 10.37 -0.57
N VAL A 365 -3.76 9.66 0.35
CA VAL A 365 -2.31 9.61 0.52
C VAL A 365 -1.86 8.18 0.21
N HIS A 366 -1.16 8.01 -0.92
CA HIS A 366 -0.65 6.72 -1.40
C HIS A 366 0.87 6.62 -1.28
N ALA A 367 1.56 7.75 -1.30
CA ALA A 367 3.01 7.82 -1.23
C ALA A 367 3.42 8.65 -0.01
N ILE A 368 4.35 8.12 0.75
CA ILE A 368 4.96 8.76 1.92
C ILE A 368 6.48 8.63 1.77
N SER A 369 7.20 9.70 2.10
CA SER A 369 8.66 9.67 2.26
C SER A 369 9.05 10.50 3.46
N ILE A 370 10.01 10.02 4.22
CA ILE A 370 10.50 10.66 5.45
C ILE A 370 11.96 11.02 5.26
N GLU A 371 12.26 12.31 5.12
CA GLU A 371 13.61 12.82 4.89
C GLU A 371 13.80 14.23 5.45
N ASP A 372 15.02 14.58 5.82
CA ASP A 372 15.39 15.97 6.14
C ASP A 372 15.66 16.74 4.85
N VAL A 373 14.60 17.27 4.22
CA VAL A 373 14.72 17.92 2.91
C VAL A 373 15.26 19.35 2.98
N ASN A 374 15.17 19.99 4.14
CA ASN A 374 15.67 21.35 4.36
C ASN A 374 17.06 21.38 5.02
N LEU A 375 17.59 20.22 5.42
CA LEU A 375 18.88 20.01 6.07
C LEU A 375 19.02 20.76 7.42
N ASP A 376 17.93 20.76 8.21
CA ASP A 376 17.91 21.35 9.55
C ASP A 376 18.14 20.32 10.67
N GLY A 377 18.30 19.03 10.31
CA GLY A 377 18.51 17.91 11.21
C GLY A 377 17.22 17.33 11.77
N LYS A 378 16.06 17.72 11.24
CA LYS A 378 14.75 17.16 11.57
C LYS A 378 14.19 16.39 10.38
N LYS A 379 13.41 15.36 10.68
CA LYS A 379 12.71 14.63 9.63
C LYS A 379 11.48 15.39 9.17
N ASP A 380 11.38 15.56 7.86
CA ASP A 380 10.22 16.12 7.17
C ASP A 380 9.39 15.00 6.57
N LEU A 381 8.09 15.22 6.36
CA LEU A 381 7.21 14.31 5.66
C LEU A 381 6.90 14.84 4.27
N ILE A 382 7.03 13.97 3.27
CA ILE A 382 6.58 14.21 1.91
C ILE A 382 5.42 13.26 1.63
N LEU A 383 4.28 13.82 1.23
CA LEU A 383 3.03 13.11 1.07
C LEU A 383 2.48 13.30 -0.33
N GLY A 384 2.00 12.24 -0.96
CA GLY A 384 1.42 12.27 -2.29
C GLY A 384 0.24 11.33 -2.45
N GLY A 385 -0.59 11.59 -3.45
CA GLY A 385 -1.73 10.71 -3.67
C GLY A 385 -2.60 11.16 -4.84
N ASN A 386 -3.90 11.16 -4.66
CA ASN A 386 -4.99 11.28 -5.60
C ASN A 386 -5.46 9.94 -6.18
N GLN A 387 -6.75 9.89 -6.57
CA GLN A 387 -7.37 8.75 -7.23
C GLN A 387 -8.33 9.24 -8.31
N PHE A 388 -7.97 9.06 -9.58
CA PHE A 388 -8.77 9.55 -10.73
C PHE A 388 -9.69 8.47 -11.29
N LEU A 389 -9.30 7.20 -11.18
CA LEU A 389 -10.03 6.07 -11.77
C LEU A 389 -11.16 5.60 -10.83
N VAL A 390 -12.07 6.49 -10.55
CA VAL A 390 -13.30 6.25 -9.78
C VAL A 390 -14.51 6.32 -10.71
N LYS A 391 -15.66 5.80 -10.25
CA LYS A 391 -16.89 5.92 -11.01
C LYS A 391 -17.25 7.39 -11.25
N PRO A 392 -17.74 7.76 -12.44
CA PRO A 392 -18.04 9.17 -12.78
C PRO A 392 -18.96 9.90 -11.80
N GLN A 393 -19.91 9.18 -11.18
CA GLN A 393 -20.84 9.75 -10.21
C GLN A 393 -20.17 10.20 -8.90
N PHE A 394 -18.97 9.72 -8.60
CA PHE A 394 -18.23 10.10 -7.38
C PHE A 394 -17.20 11.20 -7.63
N GLY A 395 -16.90 11.53 -8.89
CA GLY A 395 -15.87 12.48 -9.29
C GLY A 395 -14.45 11.94 -9.04
N ALA A 396 -13.47 12.60 -9.61
CA ALA A 396 -12.06 12.27 -9.33
C ALA A 396 -11.63 12.83 -7.95
N TYR A 397 -10.80 12.09 -7.23
CA TYR A 397 -10.17 12.59 -5.99
C TYR A 397 -8.84 13.22 -6.35
N ASP A 398 -8.88 14.51 -6.70
CA ASP A 398 -7.79 15.26 -7.34
C ASP A 398 -7.34 16.50 -6.55
N ALA A 399 -7.77 16.61 -5.29
CA ALA A 399 -7.53 17.80 -4.49
C ALA A 399 -6.09 17.92 -3.96
N SER A 400 -5.29 16.85 -3.98
CA SER A 400 -3.90 16.89 -3.52
C SER A 400 -2.98 17.43 -4.63
N LYS A 401 -2.04 18.27 -4.20
CA LYS A 401 -0.89 18.75 -5.01
C LYS A 401 0.43 18.17 -4.52
N GLY A 402 0.37 17.09 -3.72
CA GLY A 402 1.48 16.68 -2.87
C GLY A 402 1.78 17.71 -1.78
N TRP A 403 2.33 17.25 -0.68
CA TRP A 403 2.60 18.07 0.50
C TRP A 403 3.98 17.81 1.07
N ILE A 404 4.61 18.85 1.65
CA ILE A 404 5.74 18.71 2.56
C ILE A 404 5.29 19.25 3.93
N MET A 405 5.49 18.47 4.99
CA MET A 405 5.35 18.89 6.37
C MET A 405 6.75 18.94 6.99
N TYR A 406 7.15 20.10 7.48
CA TYR A 406 8.49 20.31 8.05
C TYR A 406 8.54 19.91 9.52
N GLY A 407 9.56 19.14 9.88
CA GLY A 407 9.85 18.78 11.27
C GLY A 407 9.99 20.00 12.16
N SER A 408 9.51 19.91 13.39
CA SER A 408 9.50 21.06 14.30
C SER A 408 10.74 21.11 15.19
N GLU A 409 11.27 22.32 15.40
CA GLU A 409 12.25 22.57 16.46
C GLU A 409 11.58 22.63 17.86
N ASN A 410 10.25 22.78 17.90
CA ASN A 410 9.50 22.85 19.14
C ASN A 410 9.12 21.44 19.62
N SER A 411 9.69 21.02 20.73
CA SER A 411 9.44 19.69 21.32
C SER A 411 7.98 19.37 21.66
N ASN A 412 7.08 20.36 21.63
CA ASN A 412 5.64 20.17 21.84
C ASN A 412 4.87 19.91 20.52
N LYS A 413 5.53 19.89 19.38
CA LYS A 413 4.93 19.67 18.06
C LYS A 413 5.85 18.77 17.24
N LEU A 414 5.28 17.86 16.48
CA LEU A 414 6.05 17.05 15.52
C LEU A 414 6.41 17.87 14.28
N PHE A 415 5.48 18.65 13.77
CA PHE A 415 5.63 19.44 12.54
C PHE A 415 5.15 20.86 12.76
N ASP A 416 5.88 21.84 12.19
CA ASP A 416 5.55 23.28 12.35
C ASP A 416 4.66 23.79 11.22
N ASN A 417 5.07 23.55 9.99
CA ASN A 417 4.45 24.07 8.79
C ASN A 417 4.34 23.00 7.72
N PHE A 418 3.36 23.18 6.85
CA PHE A 418 3.26 22.38 5.64
C PHE A 418 3.02 23.27 4.43
N LYS A 419 3.46 22.82 3.26
CA LYS A 419 3.26 23.51 1.98
C LYS A 419 3.01 22.53 0.85
N PRO A 420 2.30 22.96 -0.23
CA PRO A 420 2.09 22.12 -1.39
C PRO A 420 3.38 21.92 -2.18
N LEU A 421 3.60 20.69 -2.62
CA LEU A 421 4.64 20.33 -3.59
C LEU A 421 4.36 20.88 -4.99
N ASN A 422 3.09 21.19 -5.31
CA ASN A 422 2.64 21.56 -6.66
C ASN A 422 2.98 20.48 -7.71
N ILE A 423 2.81 19.23 -7.35
CA ILE A 423 2.84 18.06 -8.25
C ILE A 423 1.41 17.59 -8.45
N TYR A 424 0.98 17.53 -9.71
CA TYR A 424 -0.37 17.10 -10.07
C TYR A 424 -0.31 15.69 -10.66
N GLY A 425 -1.22 14.84 -10.23
CA GLY A 425 -1.34 13.49 -10.73
C GLY A 425 -1.68 12.49 -9.63
N GLN A 426 -1.81 11.24 -10.00
CA GLN A 426 -1.97 10.12 -9.08
C GLN A 426 -0.58 9.66 -8.63
N ILE A 427 -0.06 10.31 -7.59
CA ILE A 427 1.27 9.97 -7.06
C ILE A 427 1.14 8.63 -6.34
N ARG A 428 2.02 7.68 -6.69
CA ARG A 428 2.03 6.34 -6.12
C ARG A 428 3.26 6.06 -5.29
N ASP A 429 4.38 6.68 -5.64
CA ASP A 429 5.63 6.47 -4.95
C ASP A 429 6.55 7.69 -5.04
N PHE A 430 7.48 7.80 -4.10
CA PHE A 430 8.50 8.82 -4.04
C PHE A 430 9.88 8.19 -3.86
N SER A 431 10.86 8.83 -4.47
CA SER A 431 12.27 8.60 -4.17
C SER A 431 12.99 9.94 -4.05
N ILE A 432 13.93 10.04 -3.12
CA ILE A 432 14.73 11.24 -2.92
C ILE A 432 16.17 10.89 -3.20
N VAL A 433 16.79 11.66 -4.09
CA VAL A 433 18.20 11.49 -4.47
C VAL A 433 18.95 12.80 -4.34
N LYS A 434 20.26 12.72 -4.14
CA LYS A 434 21.13 13.92 -4.14
C LYS A 434 21.21 14.53 -5.53
N ASP A 435 21.21 15.86 -5.62
CA ASP A 435 21.44 16.54 -6.89
C ASP A 435 22.91 16.37 -7.32
N LEU A 436 23.15 15.84 -8.52
CA LEU A 436 24.49 15.69 -9.11
C LEU A 436 25.24 17.01 -9.26
N LYS A 437 24.53 18.15 -9.30
CA LYS A 437 25.10 19.48 -9.51
C LYS A 437 25.39 20.23 -8.22
N SER A 438 24.81 19.79 -7.10
CA SER A 438 24.93 20.48 -5.81
C SER A 438 24.76 19.48 -4.67
N SER A 439 25.80 19.30 -3.86
CA SER A 439 25.79 18.42 -2.68
C SER A 439 24.74 18.79 -1.62
N ASP A 440 24.24 20.03 -1.65
CA ASP A 440 23.31 20.56 -0.67
C ASP A 440 21.88 20.62 -1.23
N SER A 441 21.61 19.99 -2.36
CA SER A 441 20.31 19.97 -3.02
C SER A 441 19.79 18.56 -3.16
N LEU A 442 18.51 18.36 -2.87
CA LEU A 442 17.80 17.10 -3.00
C LEU A 442 16.77 17.17 -4.12
N ILE A 443 16.71 16.12 -4.91
CA ILE A 443 15.73 15.94 -5.98
C ILE A 443 14.73 14.88 -5.56
N LEU A 444 13.47 15.29 -5.49
CA LEU A 444 12.35 14.38 -5.37
C LEU A 444 12.00 13.82 -6.75
N ILE A 445 11.90 12.50 -6.83
CA ILE A 445 11.39 11.76 -7.98
C ILE A 445 10.00 11.25 -7.59
N ALA A 446 8.97 11.65 -8.33
CA ALA A 446 7.59 11.24 -8.07
C ALA A 446 7.10 10.30 -9.17
N GLY A 447 6.69 9.09 -8.79
CA GLY A 447 6.01 8.11 -9.62
C GLY A 447 4.54 8.46 -9.76
N ILE A 448 4.09 8.70 -10.98
CA ILE A 448 2.71 9.12 -11.26
C ILE A 448 2.05 8.09 -12.17
N SER A 449 0.97 7.50 -11.69
CA SER A 449 0.18 6.55 -12.47
C SER A 449 -0.38 7.22 -13.73
N ASP A 450 -0.31 6.52 -14.86
CA ASP A 450 -0.74 6.99 -16.19
C ASP A 450 -0.07 8.27 -16.69
N SER A 451 1.13 8.61 -16.17
CA SER A 451 1.84 9.83 -16.56
C SER A 451 3.36 9.62 -16.60
N LYS A 452 4.07 10.68 -16.92
CA LYS A 452 5.52 10.71 -16.82
C LYS A 452 5.92 10.93 -15.36
N ILE A 453 7.10 10.40 -15.01
CA ILE A 453 7.76 10.72 -13.76
C ILE A 453 8.04 12.23 -13.71
N ILE A 454 7.83 12.79 -12.55
CA ILE A 454 8.15 14.20 -12.27
C ILE A 454 9.34 14.24 -11.32
N THR A 455 10.33 15.05 -11.68
CA THR A 455 11.46 15.38 -10.81
C THR A 455 11.32 16.80 -10.30
N LYS A 456 11.62 17.04 -9.04
CA LYS A 456 11.50 18.35 -8.42
C LYS A 456 12.61 18.58 -7.40
N ASN A 457 13.25 19.74 -7.45
CA ASN A 457 14.11 20.18 -6.36
C ASN A 457 13.24 20.53 -5.15
N VAL A 458 13.54 19.94 -3.99
CA VAL A 458 12.76 20.10 -2.75
C VAL A 458 13.43 20.99 -1.71
N LYS A 459 14.67 21.42 -1.98
CA LYS A 459 15.37 22.39 -1.15
C LYS A 459 15.32 23.79 -1.74
#